data_81d2f20786d801b62dae6017c2e7b357
#
_entry.id   81d2f20786d801b62dae6017c2e7b357
#
_cell.length_a   1.000
_cell.length_b   1.000
_cell.length_c   1.000
_cell.angle_alpha   90.00
_cell.angle_beta   90.00
_cell.angle_gamma   90.00
#
_symmetry.space_group_name_H-M   'P 1'
#
loop_
_entity.id
_entity.type
_entity.pdbx_description
1 polymer ?
#
loop_
_entity_poly.entity_id
_entity_poly.type
_entity_poly.pdbx_seq_one_letter_code
_entity_poly.pdbx_strand_id
1 'polypeptide(L)'
;MILSFTHAAESKSVLKDVRISQSDNQTRLVLDLTEKVKYKLFTLNRPDRIVIDLYETNLQKGLKTKIKKSGLINEIRIARNNSRRIRMVIETSEILFYQLSAIPKNPNPNHRLVIDLKRAFEGSQKLVASSVNRKKFVVAIDPGHGGKDPGAQGSQVIEKELVLKISKKLKKLIDQEKTMSAFLIRENDSFPCPGNRSNCRQQESLSERITRAKKGGADLLISIHADAFSDRSVRGATLYALSDSRKIRRGSDYKVMYRPKTKNNIKLKSSSSKKSLSRITGDDIDAQDQSIEIGKHILKEMRKDVRIRKKTPREAEFAVLKSTSIASVLIETSYLSNKDDEKFLINPRNQDKIVEAIVRGLKSYSASTRKELGKR
;
A
#
# COMPACT_ATOMS: atom_id res chain seq x y z
N MET A 1 32.05 46.25 -8.12
CA MET A 1 30.66 46.03 -8.56
C MET A 1 30.12 44.82 -7.77
N ILE A 2 29.40 45.12 -6.68
CA ILE A 2 28.90 44.07 -5.75
C ILE A 2 27.50 43.69 -6.23
N LEU A 3 27.38 42.47 -6.77
CA LEU A 3 26.06 41.90 -7.14
C LEU A 3 25.34 41.48 -5.86
N SER A 4 24.42 42.29 -5.41
CA SER A 4 23.48 41.96 -4.35
C SER A 4 22.48 40.92 -4.87
N PHE A 5 22.62 39.67 -4.48
CA PHE A 5 21.58 38.66 -4.66
C PHE A 5 20.42 38.97 -3.70
N THR A 6 19.40 39.63 -4.20
CA THR A 6 18.11 39.74 -3.49
C THR A 6 17.47 38.37 -3.48
N HIS A 7 17.49 37.69 -2.33
CA HIS A 7 16.63 36.54 -2.07
C HIS A 7 15.18 37.03 -2.10
N ALA A 8 14.47 36.74 -3.18
CA ALA A 8 13.03 36.92 -3.21
C ALA A 8 12.44 36.06 -2.06
N ALA A 9 11.91 36.71 -1.05
CA ALA A 9 11.17 36.03 0.03
C ALA A 9 10.00 35.27 -0.61
N GLU A 10 10.03 33.94 -0.56
CA GLU A 10 8.90 33.12 -1.01
C GLU A 10 7.64 33.62 -0.28
N SER A 11 6.70 34.20 -1.00
CA SER A 11 5.47 34.72 -0.41
C SER A 11 4.69 33.55 0.18
N LYS A 12 4.41 33.63 1.48
CA LYS A 12 3.60 32.61 2.16
C LYS A 12 2.21 32.59 1.55
N SER A 13 1.72 31.40 1.21
CA SER A 13 0.33 31.23 0.77
C SER A 13 -0.63 31.67 1.88
N VAL A 14 -1.81 32.13 1.51
CA VAL A 14 -2.89 32.50 2.44
C VAL A 14 -4.10 31.62 2.18
N LEU A 15 -4.61 30.95 3.21
CA LEU A 15 -5.90 30.28 3.19
C LEU A 15 -6.98 31.36 3.34
N LYS A 16 -7.64 31.68 2.22
CA LYS A 16 -8.64 32.74 2.13
C LYS A 16 -10.00 32.33 2.64
N ASP A 17 -10.43 31.14 2.24
CA ASP A 17 -11.76 30.66 2.56
C ASP A 17 -11.81 29.12 2.62
N VAL A 18 -12.83 28.62 3.33
CA VAL A 18 -13.16 27.21 3.46
C VAL A 18 -14.64 27.03 3.19
N ARG A 19 -14.96 26.50 2.03
CA ARG A 19 -16.34 26.30 1.56
C ARG A 19 -16.72 24.83 1.65
N ILE A 20 -17.98 24.59 2.03
CA ILE A 20 -18.55 23.25 2.12
C ILE A 20 -19.80 23.21 1.26
N SER A 21 -19.89 22.19 0.40
CA SER A 21 -21.11 21.87 -0.33
C SER A 21 -21.50 20.42 -0.08
N GLN A 22 -22.79 20.14 -0.13
CA GLN A 22 -23.34 18.82 0.17
C GLN A 22 -24.22 18.35 -1.00
N SER A 23 -24.19 17.06 -1.25
CA SER A 23 -25.15 16.29 -2.01
C SER A 23 -25.50 15.03 -1.23
N ASP A 24 -26.48 14.24 -1.67
CA ASP A 24 -27.03 13.12 -0.91
C ASP A 24 -25.99 12.16 -0.33
N ASN A 25 -24.89 11.91 -1.06
CA ASN A 25 -23.86 10.93 -0.70
C ASN A 25 -22.44 11.52 -0.63
N GLN A 26 -22.29 12.84 -0.77
CA GLN A 26 -20.98 13.48 -0.83
C GLN A 26 -20.97 14.82 -0.10
N THR A 27 -19.91 15.08 0.65
CA THR A 27 -19.59 16.41 1.17
C THR A 27 -18.29 16.87 0.52
N ARG A 28 -18.33 18.01 -0.16
CA ARG A 28 -17.15 18.61 -0.80
C ARG A 28 -16.67 19.78 0.05
N LEU A 29 -15.41 19.75 0.42
CA LEU A 29 -14.69 20.82 1.09
C LEU A 29 -13.71 21.46 0.10
N VAL A 30 -13.77 22.78 -0.04
CA VAL A 30 -12.89 23.56 -0.91
C VAL A 30 -12.11 24.56 -0.07
N LEU A 31 -10.80 24.49 -0.11
CA LEU A 31 -9.87 25.44 0.49
C LEU A 31 -9.41 26.39 -0.63
N ASP A 32 -9.74 27.66 -0.52
CA ASP A 32 -9.28 28.69 -1.45
C ASP A 32 -7.95 29.29 -0.95
N LEU A 33 -6.91 29.21 -1.77
CA LEU A 33 -5.54 29.56 -1.44
C LEU A 33 -4.99 30.61 -2.42
N THR A 34 -4.20 31.55 -1.95
CA THR A 34 -3.56 32.53 -2.85
C THR A 34 -2.57 31.90 -3.80
N GLU A 35 -1.81 30.89 -3.33
CA GLU A 35 -0.76 30.22 -4.08
C GLU A 35 -0.82 28.70 -3.88
N LYS A 36 -0.13 27.97 -4.74
CA LYS A 36 0.07 26.53 -4.60
C LYS A 36 0.80 26.21 -3.30
N VAL A 37 0.24 25.29 -2.49
CA VAL A 37 0.79 24.93 -1.18
C VAL A 37 1.33 23.51 -1.18
N LYS A 38 2.38 23.29 -0.40
CA LYS A 38 2.78 21.95 0.03
C LYS A 38 1.86 21.53 1.17
N TYR A 39 1.33 20.32 1.10
CA TYR A 39 0.44 19.79 2.14
C TYR A 39 0.80 18.35 2.52
N LYS A 40 0.39 17.95 3.72
CA LYS A 40 0.40 16.56 4.18
C LYS A 40 -1.00 16.23 4.70
N LEU A 41 -1.57 15.12 4.23
CA LEU A 41 -2.83 14.60 4.71
C LEU A 41 -2.58 13.27 5.41
N PHE A 42 -3.27 13.02 6.54
CA PHE A 42 -3.27 11.76 7.28
C PHE A 42 -4.56 11.65 8.08
N THR A 43 -4.90 10.44 8.49
CA THR A 43 -6.09 10.14 9.30
C THR A 43 -5.72 9.81 10.73
N LEU A 44 -6.66 10.03 11.64
CA LEU A 44 -6.60 9.65 13.05
C LEU A 44 -7.93 9.00 13.42
N ASN A 45 -7.87 7.95 14.21
CA ASN A 45 -9.05 7.22 14.70
C ASN A 45 -9.35 7.62 16.14
N ARG A 46 -10.62 7.44 16.56
CA ARG A 46 -11.11 7.67 17.93
C ARG A 46 -11.02 9.13 18.40
N PRO A 47 -11.87 10.04 17.92
CA PRO A 47 -12.82 9.90 16.82
C PRO A 47 -12.14 9.91 15.45
N ASP A 48 -12.89 9.53 14.39
CA ASP A 48 -12.38 9.52 13.03
C ASP A 48 -12.13 10.96 12.54
N ARG A 49 -10.89 11.23 12.10
CA ARG A 49 -10.44 12.57 11.72
C ARG A 49 -9.55 12.51 10.48
N ILE A 50 -9.80 13.40 9.56
CA ILE A 50 -8.88 13.70 8.46
C ILE A 50 -8.10 14.95 8.85
N VAL A 51 -6.77 14.85 8.85
CA VAL A 51 -5.88 15.96 9.22
C VAL A 51 -5.10 16.43 8.01
N ILE A 52 -5.13 17.73 7.76
CA ILE A 52 -4.41 18.37 6.65
C ILE A 52 -3.47 19.41 7.21
N ASP A 53 -2.18 19.20 7.02
CA ASP A 53 -1.13 20.19 7.30
C ASP A 53 -0.82 20.97 6.02
N LEU A 54 -1.00 22.27 6.03
CA LEU A 54 -0.65 23.21 4.97
C LEU A 54 0.65 23.92 5.37
N TYR A 55 1.71 23.75 4.58
CA TYR A 55 3.03 24.31 4.88
C TYR A 55 3.17 25.70 4.26
N GLU A 56 3.96 26.58 4.89
CA GLU A 56 4.22 27.97 4.47
C GLU A 56 2.92 28.72 4.12
N THR A 57 1.90 28.58 5.01
CA THR A 57 0.57 29.11 4.79
C THR A 57 0.13 29.92 6.00
N ASN A 58 -0.50 31.07 5.74
CA ASN A 58 -1.15 31.92 6.74
C ASN A 58 -2.68 31.79 6.65
N LEU A 59 -3.38 32.22 7.71
CA LEU A 59 -4.83 32.34 7.69
C LEU A 59 -5.22 33.77 7.29
N GLN A 60 -6.25 33.88 6.45
CA GLN A 60 -6.92 35.17 6.19
C GLN A 60 -7.48 35.73 7.50
N LYS A 61 -7.31 37.02 7.75
CA LYS A 61 -7.94 37.70 8.90
C LYS A 61 -9.45 37.54 8.82
N GLY A 62 -10.08 37.11 9.93
CA GLY A 62 -11.52 36.87 9.98
C GLY A 62 -12.01 35.51 9.45
N LEU A 63 -11.10 34.65 8.98
CA LEU A 63 -11.49 33.30 8.54
C LEU A 63 -12.09 32.52 9.72
N LYS A 64 -13.26 31.87 9.49
CA LYS A 64 -13.86 30.95 10.47
C LYS A 64 -12.95 29.74 10.69
N THR A 65 -12.35 29.63 11.86
CA THR A 65 -11.42 28.55 12.20
C THR A 65 -12.09 27.36 12.85
N LYS A 66 -13.38 27.48 13.19
CA LYS A 66 -14.22 26.41 13.72
C LYS A 66 -15.55 26.38 12.97
N ILE A 67 -15.81 25.25 12.30
CA ILE A 67 -17.03 25.02 11.54
C ILE A 67 -17.71 23.79 12.13
N LYS A 68 -18.95 23.96 12.61
CA LYS A 68 -19.75 22.87 13.18
C LYS A 68 -20.45 22.09 12.07
N LYS A 69 -21.07 21.00 12.45
CA LYS A 69 -21.73 19.96 11.66
C LYS A 69 -22.24 20.40 10.27
N SER A 70 -21.75 19.73 9.24
CA SER A 70 -22.13 19.94 7.86
C SER A 70 -21.99 18.64 7.07
N GLY A 71 -23.09 18.03 6.70
CA GLY A 71 -23.13 16.74 6.00
C GLY A 71 -22.42 15.63 6.76
N LEU A 72 -21.38 15.07 6.15
CA LEU A 72 -20.57 14.00 6.74
C LEU A 72 -19.51 14.48 7.73
N ILE A 73 -19.44 15.80 7.98
CA ILE A 73 -18.48 16.43 8.87
C ILE A 73 -19.15 16.79 10.17
N ASN A 74 -18.59 16.34 11.29
CA ASN A 74 -19.02 16.75 12.63
C ASN A 74 -18.46 18.13 13.00
N GLU A 75 -17.17 18.33 12.78
CA GLU A 75 -16.49 19.57 13.09
C GLU A 75 -15.24 19.74 12.20
N ILE A 76 -14.96 20.98 11.82
CA ILE A 76 -13.66 21.38 11.27
C ILE A 76 -13.00 22.34 12.24
N ARG A 77 -11.75 22.10 12.55
CA ARG A 77 -10.90 23.00 13.35
C ARG A 77 -9.66 23.36 12.56
N ILE A 78 -9.35 24.64 12.50
CA ILE A 78 -8.18 25.16 11.79
C ILE A 78 -7.35 25.96 12.79
N ALA A 79 -6.09 25.64 12.93
CA ALA A 79 -5.19 26.33 13.82
C ALA A 79 -3.76 26.41 13.26
N ARG A 80 -3.03 27.44 13.68
CA ARG A 80 -1.60 27.48 13.49
C ARG A 80 -0.96 26.42 14.37
N ASN A 81 -0.25 25.49 13.75
CA ASN A 81 0.43 24.41 14.48
C ASN A 81 1.91 24.76 14.81
N ASN A 82 2.52 25.63 14.00
CA ASN A 82 3.80 26.29 14.26
C ASN A 82 3.95 27.51 13.33
N SER A 83 5.08 28.22 13.38
CA SER A 83 5.34 29.43 12.58
C SER A 83 5.18 29.26 11.05
N ARG A 84 5.26 28.02 10.56
CA ARG A 84 5.25 27.69 9.11
C ARG A 84 4.13 26.78 8.68
N ARG A 85 3.21 26.38 9.61
CA ARG A 85 2.23 25.34 9.29
C ARG A 85 0.88 25.63 9.94
N ILE A 86 -0.17 25.55 9.11
CA ILE A 86 -1.56 25.50 9.54
C ILE A 86 -1.98 24.05 9.55
N ARG A 87 -2.71 23.64 10.56
CA ARG A 87 -3.36 22.33 10.65
C ARG A 87 -4.86 22.50 10.60
N MET A 88 -5.47 21.78 9.67
CA MET A 88 -6.91 21.58 9.61
C MET A 88 -7.22 20.17 10.08
N VAL A 89 -8.15 20.04 11.01
CA VAL A 89 -8.68 18.78 11.51
C VAL A 89 -10.15 18.71 11.14
N ILE A 90 -10.52 17.72 10.35
CA ILE A 90 -11.89 17.44 9.93
C ILE A 90 -12.32 16.20 10.71
N GLU A 91 -13.21 16.37 11.68
CA GLU A 91 -13.82 15.26 12.41
C GLU A 91 -15.05 14.78 11.66
N THR A 92 -15.18 13.47 11.46
CA THR A 92 -16.24 12.87 10.68
C THR A 92 -17.16 12.04 11.55
N SER A 93 -18.43 11.90 11.14
CA SER A 93 -19.44 11.14 11.86
C SER A 93 -19.25 9.63 11.73
N GLU A 94 -18.50 9.24 10.72
CA GLU A 94 -18.30 7.85 10.32
C GLU A 94 -17.01 7.75 9.50
N ILE A 95 -16.55 6.54 9.22
CA ILE A 95 -15.45 6.30 8.28
C ILE A 95 -15.90 6.72 6.88
N LEU A 96 -15.16 7.63 6.26
CA LEU A 96 -15.47 8.18 4.96
C LEU A 96 -14.36 7.88 3.94
N PHE A 97 -14.76 7.67 2.69
CA PHE A 97 -13.84 7.82 1.58
C PHE A 97 -13.56 9.30 1.33
N TYR A 98 -12.31 9.64 1.10
CA TYR A 98 -11.96 10.98 0.72
C TYR A 98 -11.09 11.00 -0.53
N GLN A 99 -11.32 11.98 -1.36
CA GLN A 99 -10.49 12.28 -2.53
C GLN A 99 -9.98 13.71 -2.42
N LEU A 100 -8.65 13.92 -2.55
CA LEU A 100 -8.05 15.23 -2.53
C LEU A 100 -7.54 15.60 -3.92
N SER A 101 -7.91 16.78 -4.40
CA SER A 101 -7.52 17.31 -5.71
C SER A 101 -7.01 18.75 -5.57
N ALA A 102 -5.87 19.04 -6.18
CA ALA A 102 -5.35 20.40 -6.26
C ALA A 102 -5.71 21.01 -7.63
N ILE A 103 -6.46 22.10 -7.63
CA ILE A 103 -6.89 22.83 -8.83
C ILE A 103 -6.05 24.10 -8.94
N PRO A 104 -5.37 24.32 -10.07
CA PRO A 104 -4.54 25.51 -10.28
C PRO A 104 -5.39 26.78 -10.41
N LYS A 105 -4.72 27.94 -10.30
CA LYS A 105 -5.32 29.28 -10.36
C LYS A 105 -6.00 29.62 -11.70
N ASN A 106 -5.54 29.08 -12.80
CA ASN A 106 -6.11 29.38 -14.14
C ASN A 106 -7.12 28.29 -14.55
N PRO A 107 -8.37 28.63 -14.93
CA PRO A 107 -8.98 29.99 -15.06
C PRO A 107 -9.48 30.61 -13.75
N ASN A 108 -9.36 29.97 -12.62
CA ASN A 108 -9.84 30.44 -11.32
C ASN A 108 -8.90 31.49 -10.71
N PRO A 109 -9.40 32.48 -9.98
CA PRO A 109 -8.59 33.52 -9.33
C PRO A 109 -7.73 32.98 -8.17
N ASN A 110 -8.05 31.82 -7.62
CA ASN A 110 -7.37 31.19 -6.50
C ASN A 110 -6.93 29.77 -6.84
N HIS A 111 -5.81 29.32 -6.24
CA HIS A 111 -5.53 27.91 -6.13
C HIS A 111 -6.54 27.25 -5.18
N ARG A 112 -6.98 26.05 -5.50
CA ARG A 112 -7.95 25.32 -4.68
C ARG A 112 -7.41 23.95 -4.28
N LEU A 113 -7.61 23.63 -3.02
CA LEU A 113 -7.45 22.26 -2.56
C LEU A 113 -8.86 21.73 -2.26
N VAL A 114 -9.31 20.76 -3.02
CA VAL A 114 -10.66 20.18 -2.95
C VAL A 114 -10.59 18.83 -2.29
N ILE A 115 -11.37 18.63 -1.25
CA ILE A 115 -11.52 17.37 -0.55
C ILE A 115 -12.96 16.90 -0.71
N ASP A 116 -13.15 15.83 -1.45
CA ASP A 116 -14.43 15.16 -1.61
C ASP A 116 -14.53 14.03 -0.57
N LEU A 117 -15.49 14.14 0.31
CA LEU A 117 -15.84 13.14 1.31
C LEU A 117 -17.07 12.39 0.82
N LYS A 118 -17.01 11.07 0.78
CA LYS A 118 -18.14 10.22 0.45
C LYS A 118 -18.36 9.25 1.58
N ARG A 119 -19.61 8.94 1.90
CA ARG A 119 -19.89 7.80 2.74
C ARG A 119 -19.15 6.60 2.17
N ALA A 120 -18.58 5.77 3.04
CA ALA A 120 -18.19 4.41 2.69
C ALA A 120 -19.48 3.69 2.28
N PHE A 121 -19.94 3.97 1.06
CA PHE A 121 -21.29 3.80 0.58
C PHE A 121 -21.66 2.32 0.37
N GLU A 122 -22.97 2.09 0.18
CA GLU A 122 -23.63 0.81 -0.15
C GLU A 122 -22.94 -0.02 -1.24
N GLY A 123 -22.14 0.59 -2.15
CA GLY A 123 -21.20 -0.13 -3.03
C GLY A 123 -19.97 -0.66 -2.30
N SER A 124 -19.47 0.05 -1.28
CA SER A 124 -18.42 -0.44 -0.37
C SER A 124 -19.03 -1.18 0.81
N GLN A 125 -20.26 -0.88 1.22
CA GLN A 125 -21.08 -1.79 2.02
C GLN A 125 -21.44 -3.04 1.23
N LYS A 126 -21.57 -2.99 -0.09
CA LYS A 126 -21.60 -4.20 -0.92
C LYS A 126 -20.24 -4.89 -0.99
N LEU A 127 -19.12 -4.19 -0.88
CA LEU A 127 -17.78 -4.80 -0.72
C LEU A 127 -17.49 -5.14 0.74
N VAL A 128 -17.84 -4.29 1.71
CA VAL A 128 -17.73 -4.56 3.15
C VAL A 128 -18.91 -5.41 3.63
N ALA A 129 -20.16 -5.24 3.15
CA ALA A 129 -21.28 -6.14 3.40
C ALA A 129 -21.22 -7.41 2.54
N SER A 130 -20.54 -7.43 1.39
CA SER A 130 -20.15 -8.68 0.74
C SER A 130 -18.95 -9.33 1.44
N SER A 131 -18.09 -8.60 2.16
CA SER A 131 -17.10 -9.19 3.07
C SER A 131 -17.71 -9.55 4.44
N VAL A 132 -18.69 -8.81 4.94
CA VAL A 132 -19.46 -9.13 6.15
C VAL A 132 -20.49 -10.26 5.89
N ASN A 133 -21.04 -10.36 4.68
CA ASN A 133 -21.88 -11.47 4.25
C ASN A 133 -21.10 -12.60 3.54
N ARG A 134 -19.81 -12.39 3.18
CA ARG A 134 -18.95 -13.50 2.81
C ARG A 134 -18.61 -14.29 4.07
N LYS A 135 -19.04 -15.53 4.11
CA LYS A 135 -18.71 -16.46 5.20
C LYS A 135 -17.20 -16.64 5.43
N LYS A 136 -16.32 -16.17 4.51
CA LYS A 136 -14.86 -16.41 4.55
C LYS A 136 -14.04 -15.21 4.07
N PHE A 137 -12.90 -14.97 4.73
CA PHE A 137 -11.83 -14.05 4.29
C PHE A 137 -11.06 -14.68 3.12
N VAL A 138 -11.00 -14.00 1.99
CA VAL A 138 -10.44 -14.54 0.74
C VAL A 138 -9.00 -14.10 0.54
N VAL A 139 -8.09 -15.05 0.41
CA VAL A 139 -6.66 -14.83 0.20
C VAL A 139 -6.26 -15.22 -1.23
N ALA A 140 -5.79 -14.26 -2.03
CA ALA A 140 -5.08 -14.55 -3.25
C ALA A 140 -3.62 -14.86 -2.93
N ILE A 141 -3.14 -16.02 -3.32
CA ILE A 141 -1.74 -16.41 -3.17
C ILE A 141 -1.06 -16.31 -4.53
N ASP A 142 -0.01 -15.53 -4.61
CA ASP A 142 0.76 -15.30 -5.84
C ASP A 142 2.12 -16.01 -5.73
N PRO A 143 2.27 -17.21 -6.30
CA PRO A 143 3.59 -17.81 -6.46
C PRO A 143 4.43 -16.96 -7.40
N GLY A 144 5.50 -16.34 -6.92
CA GLY A 144 6.37 -15.48 -7.73
C GLY A 144 6.87 -16.17 -8.99
N HIS A 145 7.29 -15.41 -10.02
CA HIS A 145 7.86 -15.92 -11.27
C HIS A 145 6.91 -16.86 -12.04
N GLY A 146 7.47 -17.83 -12.78
CA GLY A 146 6.73 -18.85 -13.55
C GLY A 146 6.97 -18.77 -15.06
N GLY A 147 6.78 -19.88 -15.75
CA GLY A 147 7.00 -20.03 -17.18
C GLY A 147 8.41 -19.60 -17.59
N LYS A 148 8.52 -18.58 -18.43
CA LYS A 148 9.79 -18.03 -18.93
C LYS A 148 10.62 -17.27 -17.87
N ASP A 149 10.03 -16.93 -16.73
CA ASP A 149 10.72 -16.27 -15.62
C ASP A 149 11.06 -17.29 -14.53
N PRO A 150 12.32 -17.77 -14.46
CA PRO A 150 12.72 -18.78 -13.48
C PRO A 150 12.82 -18.21 -12.06
N GLY A 151 12.97 -16.89 -11.89
CA GLY A 151 13.38 -16.29 -10.64
C GLY A 151 14.83 -16.58 -10.29
N ALA A 152 15.15 -16.60 -8.99
CA ALA A 152 16.46 -16.96 -8.50
C ALA A 152 16.77 -18.44 -8.75
N GLN A 153 18.06 -18.72 -9.01
CA GLN A 153 18.57 -20.07 -9.18
C GLN A 153 19.49 -20.41 -8.01
N GLY A 154 19.07 -21.37 -7.21
CA GLY A 154 19.88 -21.98 -6.19
C GLY A 154 20.81 -23.04 -6.79
N SER A 155 21.46 -23.82 -5.93
CA SER A 155 22.30 -24.95 -6.34
C SER A 155 21.48 -26.22 -6.64
N GLN A 156 20.31 -26.38 -6.02
CA GLN A 156 19.47 -27.57 -6.11
C GLN A 156 18.04 -27.28 -6.58
N VAL A 157 17.60 -26.01 -6.56
CA VAL A 157 16.22 -25.65 -6.83
C VAL A 157 16.12 -24.31 -7.55
N ILE A 158 15.08 -24.16 -8.38
CA ILE A 158 14.71 -22.91 -9.05
C ILE A 158 13.55 -22.27 -8.29
N GLU A 159 13.60 -20.96 -8.10
CA GLU A 159 12.63 -20.21 -7.30
C GLU A 159 11.19 -20.48 -7.72
N LYS A 160 10.88 -20.35 -9.03
CA LYS A 160 9.50 -20.52 -9.53
C LYS A 160 8.84 -21.84 -9.14
N GLU A 161 9.61 -22.91 -9.03
CA GLU A 161 9.11 -24.25 -8.64
C GLU A 161 8.92 -24.35 -7.13
N LEU A 162 9.90 -23.86 -6.38
CA LEU A 162 9.88 -23.88 -4.92
C LEU A 162 8.71 -23.07 -4.38
N VAL A 163 8.56 -21.83 -4.86
CA VAL A 163 7.47 -20.95 -4.38
C VAL A 163 6.09 -21.46 -4.78
N LEU A 164 5.96 -22.15 -5.92
CA LEU A 164 4.72 -22.82 -6.29
C LEU A 164 4.38 -23.97 -5.32
N LYS A 165 5.37 -24.77 -4.92
CA LYS A 165 5.19 -25.86 -3.92
C LYS A 165 4.72 -25.28 -2.57
N ILE A 166 5.42 -24.25 -2.08
CA ILE A 166 5.06 -23.55 -0.82
C ILE A 166 3.66 -22.96 -0.89
N SER A 167 3.33 -22.29 -2.01
CA SER A 167 2.03 -21.65 -2.21
C SER A 167 0.88 -22.67 -2.25
N LYS A 168 1.07 -23.84 -2.85
CA LYS A 168 0.08 -24.93 -2.83
C LYS A 168 -0.17 -25.46 -1.42
N LYS A 169 0.89 -25.61 -0.62
CA LYS A 169 0.76 -26.00 0.80
C LYS A 169 0.00 -24.91 1.59
N LEU A 170 0.35 -23.62 1.37
CA LEU A 170 -0.33 -22.49 2.02
C LEU A 170 -1.82 -22.48 1.68
N LYS A 171 -2.17 -22.63 0.39
CA LYS A 171 -3.57 -22.72 -0.04
C LYS A 171 -4.31 -23.84 0.69
N LYS A 172 -3.74 -25.06 0.67
CA LYS A 172 -4.33 -26.23 1.33
C LYS A 172 -4.61 -25.96 2.81
N LEU A 173 -3.69 -25.31 3.51
CA LEU A 173 -3.82 -25.05 4.94
C LEU A 173 -4.85 -23.93 5.22
N ILE A 174 -4.90 -22.87 4.39
CA ILE A 174 -5.93 -21.83 4.51
C ILE A 174 -7.33 -22.39 4.25
N ASP A 175 -7.50 -23.29 3.27
CA ASP A 175 -8.79 -23.86 2.93
C ASP A 175 -9.36 -24.80 4.01
N GLN A 176 -8.52 -25.30 4.90
CA GLN A 176 -8.94 -26.05 6.10
C GLN A 176 -9.57 -25.14 7.17
N GLU A 177 -9.32 -23.83 7.11
CA GLU A 177 -9.89 -22.88 8.08
C GLU A 177 -11.34 -22.52 7.72
N LYS A 178 -12.23 -22.60 8.71
CA LYS A 178 -13.68 -22.33 8.49
C LYS A 178 -13.95 -20.91 8.03
N THR A 179 -13.09 -19.96 8.41
CA THR A 179 -13.29 -18.51 8.22
C THR A 179 -12.48 -17.92 7.07
N MET A 180 -11.68 -18.74 6.39
CA MET A 180 -10.82 -18.30 5.29
C MET A 180 -10.95 -19.21 4.08
N SER A 181 -10.60 -18.70 2.92
CA SER A 181 -10.42 -19.49 1.69
C SER A 181 -9.31 -18.87 0.86
N ALA A 182 -8.68 -19.67 0.01
CA ALA A 182 -7.59 -19.18 -0.82
C ALA A 182 -7.69 -19.66 -2.27
N PHE A 183 -7.13 -18.87 -3.18
CA PHE A 183 -6.87 -19.28 -4.55
C PHE A 183 -5.47 -18.88 -5.01
N LEU A 184 -4.94 -19.58 -5.99
CA LEU A 184 -3.62 -19.32 -6.55
C LEU A 184 -3.74 -18.43 -7.80
N ILE A 185 -2.84 -17.45 -7.95
CA ILE A 185 -2.73 -16.63 -9.16
C ILE A 185 -2.23 -17.47 -10.36
N ARG A 186 -1.38 -18.48 -10.10
CA ARG A 186 -1.01 -19.54 -11.03
C ARG A 186 -0.97 -20.89 -10.31
N GLU A 187 -1.47 -21.93 -10.96
CA GLU A 187 -1.52 -23.29 -10.38
C GLU A 187 -0.44 -24.23 -10.92
N ASN A 188 0.21 -23.82 -12.00
CA ASN A 188 1.26 -24.57 -12.71
C ASN A 188 2.44 -23.66 -13.04
N ASP A 189 3.43 -24.16 -13.77
CA ASP A 189 4.56 -23.39 -14.29
C ASP A 189 4.14 -22.51 -15.46
N SER A 190 3.26 -21.54 -15.21
CA SER A 190 2.83 -20.56 -16.21
C SER A 190 3.28 -19.16 -15.85
N PHE A 191 3.47 -18.32 -16.88
CA PHE A 191 3.71 -16.89 -16.71
C PHE A 191 2.37 -16.16 -16.85
N PRO A 192 1.81 -15.58 -15.77
CA PRO A 192 0.50 -14.94 -15.85
C PRO A 192 0.49 -13.79 -16.85
N CYS A 193 -0.30 -13.93 -17.92
CA CYS A 193 -0.44 -12.91 -18.95
C CYS A 193 -1.91 -12.53 -19.15
N PRO A 194 -2.22 -11.27 -19.53
CA PRO A 194 -3.56 -10.84 -19.84
C PRO A 194 -4.18 -11.70 -20.97
N GLY A 195 -5.45 -12.07 -20.80
CA GLY A 195 -6.16 -12.90 -21.78
C GLY A 195 -5.58 -14.31 -21.96
N ASN A 196 -4.88 -14.83 -20.95
CA ASN A 196 -4.21 -16.15 -20.98
C ASN A 196 -3.24 -16.34 -22.16
N ARG A 197 -2.67 -15.26 -22.70
CA ARG A 197 -1.62 -15.33 -23.73
C ARG A 197 -0.40 -16.08 -23.18
N SER A 198 0.27 -16.84 -24.03
CA SER A 198 1.47 -17.61 -23.65
C SER A 198 2.68 -16.71 -23.39
N ASN A 199 2.70 -15.49 -23.93
CA ASN A 199 3.79 -14.55 -23.79
C ASN A 199 3.30 -13.11 -23.62
N CYS A 200 3.94 -12.38 -22.71
CA CYS A 200 3.73 -10.96 -22.45
C CYS A 200 4.96 -10.35 -21.79
N ARG A 201 5.01 -9.02 -21.71
CA ARG A 201 6.09 -8.33 -20.98
C ARG A 201 5.96 -8.54 -19.48
N GLN A 202 7.06 -8.45 -18.75
CA GLN A 202 7.10 -8.58 -17.28
C GLN A 202 6.08 -7.67 -16.58
N GLN A 203 5.98 -6.43 -17.03
CA GLN A 203 5.07 -5.46 -16.45
C GLN A 203 3.59 -5.83 -16.67
N GLU A 204 3.27 -6.45 -17.79
CA GLU A 204 1.91 -6.94 -18.09
C GLU A 204 1.57 -8.12 -17.18
N SER A 205 2.53 -9.03 -16.94
CA SER A 205 2.37 -10.15 -16.01
C SER A 205 2.12 -9.65 -14.58
N LEU A 206 2.89 -8.68 -14.10
CA LEU A 206 2.70 -8.10 -12.76
C LEU A 206 1.32 -7.45 -12.61
N SER A 207 0.85 -6.74 -13.64
CA SER A 207 -0.50 -6.15 -13.67
C SER A 207 -1.59 -7.22 -13.69
N GLU A 208 -1.36 -8.32 -14.42
CA GLU A 208 -2.32 -9.43 -14.49
C GLU A 208 -2.48 -10.16 -13.16
N ARG A 209 -1.39 -10.32 -12.38
CA ARG A 209 -1.45 -10.90 -11.02
C ARG A 209 -2.42 -10.12 -10.14
N ILE A 210 -2.29 -8.78 -10.13
CA ILE A 210 -3.21 -7.90 -9.40
C ILE A 210 -4.64 -8.01 -9.93
N THR A 211 -4.79 -8.06 -11.26
CA THR A 211 -6.10 -8.19 -11.91
C THR A 211 -6.79 -9.50 -11.52
N ARG A 212 -6.07 -10.63 -11.51
CA ARG A 212 -6.60 -11.92 -11.06
C ARG A 212 -7.00 -11.90 -9.59
N ALA A 213 -6.17 -11.30 -8.72
CA ALA A 213 -6.52 -11.13 -7.31
C ALA A 213 -7.82 -10.34 -7.12
N LYS A 214 -7.98 -9.22 -7.84
CA LYS A 214 -9.21 -8.41 -7.82
C LYS A 214 -10.42 -9.15 -8.35
N LYS A 215 -10.30 -9.81 -9.49
CA LYS A 215 -11.39 -10.59 -10.10
C LYS A 215 -11.83 -11.75 -9.21
N GLY A 216 -10.89 -12.38 -8.50
CA GLY A 216 -11.18 -13.42 -7.52
C GLY A 216 -11.78 -12.90 -6.21
N GLY A 217 -11.96 -11.59 -6.07
CA GLY A 217 -12.54 -10.96 -4.89
C GLY A 217 -11.67 -11.12 -3.64
N ALA A 218 -10.35 -11.08 -3.79
CA ALA A 218 -9.42 -11.22 -2.68
C ALA A 218 -9.49 -10.03 -1.72
N ASP A 219 -9.49 -10.33 -0.42
CA ASP A 219 -9.32 -9.35 0.66
C ASP A 219 -7.84 -9.09 0.94
N LEU A 220 -6.96 -10.07 0.59
CA LEU A 220 -5.53 -10.01 0.77
C LEU A 220 -4.80 -10.68 -0.40
N LEU A 221 -3.73 -10.05 -0.89
CA LEU A 221 -2.77 -10.64 -1.82
C LEU A 221 -1.48 -10.98 -1.07
N ILE A 222 -1.08 -12.25 -1.07
CA ILE A 222 0.20 -12.71 -0.53
C ILE A 222 1.07 -13.19 -1.68
N SER A 223 2.16 -12.49 -1.98
CA SER A 223 3.16 -12.94 -2.95
C SER A 223 4.26 -13.72 -2.22
N ILE A 224 4.59 -14.92 -2.71
CA ILE A 224 5.59 -15.82 -2.13
C ILE A 224 6.82 -15.84 -3.03
N HIS A 225 7.97 -15.53 -2.46
CA HIS A 225 9.26 -15.42 -3.10
C HIS A 225 10.38 -16.14 -2.32
N ALA A 226 11.51 -16.37 -2.98
CA ALA A 226 12.73 -16.92 -2.40
C ALA A 226 13.94 -16.42 -3.22
N ASP A 227 14.14 -15.11 -3.21
CA ASP A 227 15.08 -14.38 -4.07
C ASP A 227 16.55 -14.75 -3.85
N ALA A 228 17.44 -14.14 -4.61
CA ALA A 228 18.88 -14.23 -4.45
C ALA A 228 19.49 -12.87 -4.12
N PHE A 229 20.43 -12.86 -3.19
CA PHE A 229 21.20 -11.67 -2.84
C PHE A 229 22.64 -11.77 -3.37
N SER A 230 23.24 -10.65 -3.79
CA SER A 230 24.63 -10.61 -4.23
C SER A 230 25.60 -11.02 -3.09
N ASP A 231 25.28 -10.61 -1.87
CA ASP A 231 25.97 -11.06 -0.66
C ASP A 231 25.33 -12.38 -0.18
N ARG A 232 26.06 -13.48 -0.33
CA ARG A 232 25.61 -14.82 0.05
C ARG A 232 25.51 -15.04 1.57
N SER A 233 26.02 -14.12 2.40
CA SER A 233 25.82 -14.15 3.85
C SER A 233 24.41 -13.73 4.27
N VAL A 234 23.68 -13.04 3.40
CA VAL A 234 22.29 -12.61 3.65
C VAL A 234 21.39 -13.82 3.74
N ARG A 235 20.66 -13.94 4.87
CA ARG A 235 19.82 -15.09 5.17
C ARG A 235 18.61 -14.73 6.05
N GLY A 236 17.61 -15.61 6.02
CA GLY A 236 16.38 -15.50 6.81
C GLY A 236 15.28 -14.71 6.10
N ALA A 237 14.04 -15.02 6.47
CA ALA A 237 12.86 -14.46 5.84
C ALA A 237 12.73 -12.92 6.02
N THR A 238 12.15 -12.28 5.01
CA THR A 238 11.82 -10.85 5.04
C THR A 238 10.39 -10.66 4.53
N LEU A 239 9.60 -9.85 5.21
CA LEU A 239 8.27 -9.50 4.75
C LEU A 239 8.24 -8.04 4.31
N TYR A 240 7.64 -7.80 3.16
CA TYR A 240 7.40 -6.48 2.61
C TYR A 240 5.89 -6.23 2.56
N ALA A 241 5.48 -5.03 2.96
CA ALA A 241 4.11 -4.57 2.88
C ALA A 241 4.00 -3.47 1.82
N LEU A 242 2.79 -3.29 1.29
CA LEU A 242 2.46 -2.15 0.42
C LEU A 242 2.95 -0.85 1.05
N SER A 243 3.67 -0.01 0.28
CA SER A 243 4.23 1.25 0.77
C SER A 243 3.63 2.47 0.08
N ASP A 244 3.65 3.60 0.81
CA ASP A 244 3.39 4.90 0.21
C ASP A 244 4.65 5.37 -0.55
N SER A 245 4.58 5.39 -1.88
CA SER A 245 5.66 5.84 -2.77
C SER A 245 6.23 7.23 -2.44
N ARG A 246 5.55 8.02 -1.61
CA ARG A 246 5.99 9.34 -1.15
C ARG A 246 6.98 9.30 0.01
N LYS A 247 6.95 8.25 0.84
CA LYS A 247 7.89 8.08 1.97
C LYS A 247 9.29 7.69 1.50
N ILE A 248 9.37 6.96 0.39
CA ILE A 248 10.63 6.39 -0.13
C ILE A 248 11.56 7.46 -0.71
N ARG A 249 11.06 8.63 -1.12
CA ARG A 249 11.88 9.74 -1.66
C ARG A 249 12.73 10.48 -0.61
N ARG A 250 12.61 10.18 0.69
CA ARG A 250 13.31 10.89 1.77
C ARG A 250 14.34 10.07 2.56
N GLY A 251 14.51 8.80 2.27
CA GLY A 251 15.45 7.94 3.00
C GLY A 251 16.37 7.20 2.03
N SER A 252 17.65 7.44 2.15
CA SER A 252 18.75 6.74 1.52
C SER A 252 18.62 5.21 1.68
N ASP A 253 19.12 4.48 0.69
CA ASP A 253 19.51 3.06 0.69
C ASP A 253 18.46 2.01 0.31
N TYR A 254 17.69 2.25 -0.76
CA TYR A 254 17.05 1.15 -1.48
C TYR A 254 17.50 1.11 -2.95
N LYS A 255 18.61 0.38 -3.19
CA LYS A 255 18.91 -0.13 -4.53
C LYS A 255 17.81 -1.15 -4.87
N VAL A 256 17.04 -0.85 -5.90
CA VAL A 256 16.12 -1.79 -6.54
C VAL A 256 16.93 -3.00 -6.97
N MET A 257 16.74 -4.15 -6.30
CA MET A 257 17.44 -5.38 -6.61
C MET A 257 16.65 -6.22 -7.60
N TYR A 258 16.41 -5.67 -8.78
CA TYR A 258 16.12 -6.44 -9.96
C TYR A 258 16.90 -5.84 -11.12
N ARG A 259 18.08 -6.37 -11.38
CA ARG A 259 18.80 -6.21 -12.65
C ARG A 259 18.82 -7.57 -13.34
N PRO A 260 18.05 -7.75 -14.43
CA PRO A 260 18.33 -8.85 -15.33
C PRO A 260 19.76 -8.62 -15.86
N LYS A 261 20.60 -9.67 -15.80
CA LYS A 261 21.90 -9.65 -16.47
C LYS A 261 21.67 -9.66 -17.98
N THR A 262 21.45 -8.52 -18.56
CA THR A 262 21.69 -8.32 -20.01
C THR A 262 22.96 -7.50 -20.13
N LYS A 263 23.99 -8.12 -20.71
CA LYS A 263 25.16 -7.44 -21.25
C LYS A 263 24.69 -6.56 -22.41
N ASN A 264 24.32 -5.33 -22.14
CA ASN A 264 24.37 -4.24 -23.12
C ASN A 264 24.24 -2.91 -22.37
N ASN A 265 25.30 -2.14 -22.44
CA ASN A 265 25.38 -0.77 -21.97
C ASN A 265 24.43 0.12 -22.79
N ILE A 266 23.22 0.35 -22.29
CA ILE A 266 22.36 1.41 -22.79
C ILE A 266 22.49 2.58 -21.82
N LYS A 267 23.17 3.64 -22.27
CA LYS A 267 23.16 4.96 -21.61
C LYS A 267 21.71 5.45 -21.58
N LEU A 268 21.09 5.45 -20.42
CA LEU A 268 19.79 6.08 -20.20
C LEU A 268 19.95 7.60 -20.26
N LYS A 269 19.57 8.20 -21.39
CA LYS A 269 19.29 9.64 -21.45
C LYS A 269 18.11 9.92 -20.52
N SER A 270 18.28 10.87 -19.62
CA SER A 270 17.22 11.39 -18.75
C SER A 270 16.18 12.11 -19.59
N SER A 271 15.09 11.43 -19.96
CA SER A 271 13.91 12.10 -20.48
C SER A 271 13.03 12.45 -19.27
N SER A 272 12.88 13.74 -19.02
CA SER A 272 11.91 14.29 -18.07
C SER A 272 10.48 14.08 -18.60
N SER A 273 9.94 12.89 -18.49
CA SER A 273 8.53 12.69 -18.69
C SER A 273 7.81 13.04 -17.38
N LYS A 274 7.02 14.11 -17.39
CA LYS A 274 6.03 14.45 -16.37
C LYS A 274 5.04 13.28 -16.25
N LYS A 275 5.33 12.29 -15.38
CA LYS A 275 4.32 11.29 -15.02
C LYS A 275 3.25 11.99 -14.20
N SER A 276 2.01 11.91 -14.71
CA SER A 276 0.80 12.29 -13.99
C SER A 276 0.82 11.70 -12.57
N LEU A 277 0.61 12.55 -11.56
CA LEU A 277 0.36 12.08 -10.20
C LEU A 277 -0.90 11.20 -10.25
N SER A 278 -0.74 9.89 -10.08
CA SER A 278 -1.87 9.00 -9.89
C SER A 278 -2.65 9.47 -8.65
N ARG A 279 -3.96 9.57 -8.78
CA ARG A 279 -4.88 9.89 -7.69
C ARG A 279 -4.75 8.79 -6.63
N ILE A 280 -4.50 9.19 -5.38
CA ILE A 280 -4.55 8.29 -4.22
C ILE A 280 -5.95 8.39 -3.64
N THR A 281 -6.62 7.27 -3.53
CA THR A 281 -7.97 7.16 -2.95
C THR A 281 -7.90 6.77 -1.47
N GLY A 282 -8.99 6.91 -0.73
CA GLY A 282 -9.07 6.43 0.65
C GLY A 282 -8.77 4.93 0.78
N ASP A 283 -9.19 4.14 -0.22
CA ASP A 283 -8.93 2.72 -0.32
C ASP A 283 -7.42 2.39 -0.33
N ASP A 284 -6.60 3.28 -0.91
CA ASP A 284 -5.15 3.11 -0.99
C ASP A 284 -4.48 3.16 0.38
N ILE A 285 -5.00 4.01 1.27
CA ILE A 285 -4.48 4.19 2.62
C ILE A 285 -4.90 3.01 3.51
N ASP A 286 -6.16 2.59 3.40
CA ASP A 286 -6.68 1.45 4.15
C ASP A 286 -5.95 0.15 3.76
N ALA A 287 -5.73 -0.09 2.48
CA ALA A 287 -5.00 -1.26 2.00
C ALA A 287 -3.54 -1.26 2.47
N GLN A 288 -2.90 -0.08 2.55
CA GLN A 288 -1.54 0.05 3.06
C GLN A 288 -1.46 -0.25 4.56
N ASP A 289 -2.31 0.37 5.37
CA ASP A 289 -2.31 0.17 6.82
C ASP A 289 -2.65 -1.28 7.18
N GLN A 290 -3.61 -1.89 6.47
CA GLN A 290 -3.92 -3.30 6.59
C GLN A 290 -2.74 -4.20 6.19
N SER A 291 -2.03 -3.87 5.10
CA SER A 291 -0.85 -4.62 4.66
C SER A 291 0.24 -4.64 5.72
N ILE A 292 0.50 -3.49 6.35
CA ILE A 292 1.49 -3.36 7.42
C ILE A 292 1.05 -4.15 8.65
N GLU A 293 -0.23 -4.06 9.04
CA GLU A 293 -0.74 -4.73 10.24
C GLU A 293 -0.78 -6.26 10.05
N ILE A 294 -1.28 -6.75 8.92
CA ILE A 294 -1.20 -8.17 8.56
C ILE A 294 0.25 -8.64 8.56
N GLY A 295 1.15 -7.87 7.97
CA GLY A 295 2.57 -8.18 7.94
C GLY A 295 3.20 -8.32 9.34
N LYS A 296 2.83 -7.46 10.29
CA LYS A 296 3.27 -7.57 11.69
C LYS A 296 2.80 -8.87 12.35
N HIS A 297 1.52 -9.23 12.15
CA HIS A 297 0.98 -10.48 12.69
C HIS A 297 1.67 -11.71 12.10
N ILE A 298 1.88 -11.74 10.78
CA ILE A 298 2.60 -12.83 10.10
C ILE A 298 4.03 -12.93 10.62
N LEU A 299 4.79 -11.84 10.66
CA LEU A 299 6.19 -11.85 11.15
C LEU A 299 6.28 -12.28 12.61
N LYS A 300 5.33 -11.87 13.46
CA LYS A 300 5.29 -12.28 14.87
C LYS A 300 5.21 -13.82 14.99
N GLU A 301 4.40 -14.46 14.16
CA GLU A 301 4.28 -15.92 14.19
C GLU A 301 5.44 -16.61 13.49
N MET A 302 5.91 -16.11 12.34
CA MET A 302 7.07 -16.68 11.65
C MET A 302 8.33 -16.71 12.52
N ARG A 303 8.54 -15.72 13.38
CA ARG A 303 9.71 -15.66 14.27
C ARG A 303 9.83 -16.81 15.26
N LYS A 304 8.77 -17.57 15.47
CA LYS A 304 8.78 -18.72 16.37
C LYS A 304 9.46 -19.95 15.73
N ASP A 305 9.35 -20.08 14.41
CA ASP A 305 9.72 -21.30 13.69
C ASP A 305 10.74 -21.07 12.56
N VAL A 306 10.87 -19.83 12.10
CA VAL A 306 11.66 -19.45 10.94
C VAL A 306 12.63 -18.33 11.30
N ARG A 307 13.86 -18.43 10.81
CA ARG A 307 14.83 -17.35 10.94
C ARG A 307 14.32 -16.11 10.20
N ILE A 308 14.23 -14.98 10.89
CA ILE A 308 13.77 -13.71 10.33
C ILE A 308 14.95 -12.75 10.20
N ARG A 309 15.12 -12.15 9.02
CA ARG A 309 16.14 -11.14 8.75
C ARG A 309 15.75 -9.77 9.32
N LYS A 310 14.49 -9.38 9.22
CA LYS A 310 13.96 -8.09 9.71
C LYS A 310 12.73 -8.30 10.56
N LYS A 311 12.76 -7.75 11.79
CA LYS A 311 11.72 -7.97 12.81
C LYS A 311 10.40 -7.23 12.54
N THR A 312 10.40 -6.27 11.62
CA THR A 312 9.22 -5.49 11.21
C THR A 312 9.02 -5.59 9.72
N PRO A 313 7.78 -5.49 9.22
CA PRO A 313 7.52 -5.38 7.79
C PRO A 313 8.33 -4.23 7.20
N ARG A 314 8.89 -4.45 6.02
CA ARG A 314 9.55 -3.41 5.24
C ARG A 314 8.57 -2.83 4.25
N GLU A 315 8.62 -1.55 4.06
CA GLU A 315 7.87 -0.90 3.00
C GLU A 315 8.71 -0.96 1.71
N ALA A 316 8.12 -1.40 0.59
CA ALA A 316 8.79 -1.46 -0.70
C ALA A 316 7.85 -1.21 -1.88
N GLU A 317 8.39 -0.63 -2.96
CA GLU A 317 7.67 -0.38 -4.21
C GLU A 317 7.72 -1.59 -5.15
N PHE A 318 7.43 -2.79 -4.69
CA PHE A 318 7.27 -3.91 -5.61
C PHE A 318 6.04 -3.70 -6.49
N ALA A 319 6.17 -4.00 -7.78
CA ALA A 319 5.08 -3.77 -8.72
C ALA A 319 3.82 -4.57 -8.37
N VAL A 320 3.97 -5.77 -7.81
CA VAL A 320 2.86 -6.62 -7.34
C VAL A 320 2.17 -6.04 -6.09
N LEU A 321 2.86 -5.22 -5.29
CA LEU A 321 2.28 -4.54 -4.13
C LEU A 321 1.62 -3.20 -4.48
N LYS A 322 1.69 -2.73 -5.74
CA LYS A 322 1.09 -1.45 -6.15
C LYS A 322 -0.43 -1.49 -6.35
N SER A 323 -1.09 -2.52 -5.85
CA SER A 323 -2.56 -2.55 -5.81
C SER A 323 -3.05 -1.65 -4.69
N THR A 324 -3.66 -0.55 -5.05
CA THR A 324 -4.16 0.45 -4.11
C THR A 324 -5.48 0.05 -3.43
N SER A 325 -6.11 -1.05 -3.85
CA SER A 325 -7.44 -1.47 -3.39
C SER A 325 -7.50 -2.84 -2.72
N ILE A 326 -6.35 -3.53 -2.55
CA ILE A 326 -6.27 -4.82 -1.85
C ILE A 326 -5.04 -4.76 -0.94
N ALA A 327 -5.22 -5.13 0.34
CA ALA A 327 -4.08 -5.32 1.24
C ALA A 327 -3.10 -6.32 0.62
N SER A 328 -1.81 -6.00 0.61
CA SER A 328 -0.83 -6.79 -0.12
C SER A 328 0.48 -6.92 0.65
N VAL A 329 0.98 -8.15 0.76
CA VAL A 329 2.28 -8.46 1.36
C VAL A 329 3.08 -9.35 0.42
N LEU A 330 4.40 -9.16 0.41
CA LEU A 330 5.35 -10.06 -0.25
C LEU A 330 6.25 -10.68 0.81
N ILE A 331 6.37 -11.98 0.78
CA ILE A 331 7.17 -12.76 1.73
C ILE A 331 8.34 -13.39 0.97
N GLU A 332 9.54 -12.85 1.20
CA GLU A 332 10.78 -13.57 0.92
C GLU A 332 10.94 -14.65 1.99
N THR A 333 10.69 -15.89 1.64
CA THR A 333 10.68 -16.99 2.61
C THR A 333 12.08 -17.32 3.15
N SER A 334 13.10 -17.04 2.37
CA SER A 334 14.53 -17.00 2.63
C SER A 334 15.26 -16.68 1.31
N TYR A 335 16.60 -16.86 1.23
CA TYR A 335 17.38 -16.50 0.05
C TYR A 335 18.09 -17.71 -0.55
N LEU A 336 17.80 -18.07 -1.81
CA LEU A 336 18.43 -19.19 -2.52
C LEU A 336 19.94 -19.01 -2.76
N SER A 337 20.43 -17.77 -2.69
CA SER A 337 21.87 -17.47 -2.75
C SER A 337 22.65 -17.95 -1.51
N ASN A 338 21.95 -18.19 -0.38
CA ASN A 338 22.56 -18.70 0.85
C ASN A 338 22.32 -20.19 0.98
N LYS A 339 23.41 -20.98 1.13
CA LYS A 339 23.35 -22.45 1.17
C LYS A 339 22.49 -23.00 2.32
N ASP A 340 22.52 -22.37 3.49
CA ASP A 340 21.73 -22.82 4.64
C ASP A 340 20.24 -22.53 4.43
N ASP A 341 19.92 -21.38 3.85
CA ASP A 341 18.55 -21.00 3.53
C ASP A 341 17.99 -21.89 2.41
N GLU A 342 18.78 -22.18 1.36
CA GLU A 342 18.38 -23.13 0.33
C GLU A 342 18.10 -24.51 0.92
N LYS A 343 19.04 -25.06 1.73
CA LYS A 343 18.86 -26.33 2.43
C LYS A 343 17.63 -26.33 3.33
N PHE A 344 17.33 -25.21 3.98
CA PHE A 344 16.14 -25.05 4.80
C PHE A 344 14.87 -25.11 3.94
N LEU A 345 14.84 -24.38 2.79
CA LEU A 345 13.67 -24.24 1.93
C LEU A 345 13.32 -25.50 1.14
N ILE A 346 14.31 -26.32 0.73
CA ILE A 346 14.04 -27.58 0.03
C ILE A 346 13.44 -28.66 0.93
N ASN A 347 13.59 -28.54 2.25
CA ASN A 347 13.04 -29.50 3.20
C ASN A 347 11.51 -29.32 3.35
N PRO A 348 10.69 -30.34 3.03
CA PRO A 348 9.22 -30.23 3.11
C PRO A 348 8.70 -29.86 4.49
N ARG A 349 9.33 -30.35 5.58
CA ARG A 349 8.93 -30.03 6.95
C ARG A 349 9.13 -28.54 7.29
N ASN A 350 10.18 -27.92 6.75
CA ASN A 350 10.42 -26.49 6.96
C ASN A 350 9.46 -25.63 6.13
N GLN A 351 9.08 -26.10 4.93
CA GLN A 351 8.01 -25.47 4.17
C GLN A 351 6.68 -25.49 4.97
N ASP A 352 6.37 -26.60 5.65
CA ASP A 352 5.18 -26.70 6.50
C ASP A 352 5.23 -25.67 7.65
N LYS A 353 6.37 -25.54 8.34
CA LYS A 353 6.57 -24.50 9.37
C LYS A 353 6.31 -23.08 8.84
N ILE A 354 6.78 -22.77 7.61
CA ILE A 354 6.55 -21.46 6.99
C ILE A 354 5.06 -21.22 6.80
N VAL A 355 4.34 -22.15 6.16
CA VAL A 355 2.93 -21.95 5.82
C VAL A 355 2.03 -21.96 7.06
N GLU A 356 2.33 -22.79 8.04
CA GLU A 356 1.65 -22.80 9.34
C GLU A 356 1.81 -21.46 10.07
N ALA A 357 3.02 -20.91 10.08
CA ALA A 357 3.27 -19.61 10.70
C ALA A 357 2.51 -18.47 10.00
N ILE A 358 2.44 -18.50 8.66
CA ILE A 358 1.64 -17.52 7.90
C ILE A 358 0.16 -17.64 8.30
N VAL A 359 -0.40 -18.85 8.34
CA VAL A 359 -1.82 -19.06 8.72
C VAL A 359 -2.09 -18.63 10.16
N ARG A 360 -1.19 -18.96 11.12
CA ARG A 360 -1.32 -18.44 12.50
C ARG A 360 -1.34 -16.91 12.54
N GLY A 361 -0.51 -16.25 11.73
CA GLY A 361 -0.49 -14.80 11.60
C GLY A 361 -1.81 -14.23 11.07
N LEU A 362 -2.38 -14.84 10.04
CA LEU A 362 -3.69 -14.46 9.49
C LEU A 362 -4.82 -14.65 10.51
N LYS A 363 -4.82 -15.76 11.25
CA LYS A 363 -5.79 -16.00 12.34
C LYS A 363 -5.67 -14.97 13.45
N SER A 364 -4.43 -14.64 13.84
CA SER A 364 -4.16 -13.62 14.86
C SER A 364 -4.66 -12.24 14.44
N TYR A 365 -4.45 -11.85 13.19
CA TYR A 365 -4.99 -10.63 12.60
C TYR A 365 -6.52 -10.62 12.62
N SER A 366 -7.15 -11.67 12.10
CA SER A 366 -8.61 -11.79 12.08
C SER A 366 -9.24 -11.73 13.47
N ALA A 367 -8.61 -12.34 14.48
CA ALA A 367 -9.08 -12.29 15.86
C ALA A 367 -8.94 -10.88 16.48
N SER A 368 -7.87 -10.13 16.17
CA SER A 368 -7.69 -8.75 16.65
C SER A 368 -8.75 -7.82 16.07
N THR A 369 -9.02 -7.93 14.77
CA THR A 369 -10.03 -7.12 14.07
C THR A 369 -11.44 -7.38 14.60
N ARG A 370 -11.80 -8.65 14.89
CA ARG A 370 -13.09 -8.98 15.50
C ARG A 370 -13.25 -8.44 16.93
N LYS A 371 -12.19 -8.47 17.74
CA LYS A 371 -12.22 -7.88 19.09
C LYS A 371 -12.42 -6.36 19.05
N GLU A 372 -11.90 -5.69 18.04
CA GLU A 372 -12.10 -4.26 17.86
C GLU A 372 -13.52 -3.92 17.42
N LEU A 373 -14.12 -4.76 16.55
CA LEU A 373 -15.50 -4.60 16.10
C LEU A 373 -16.52 -4.97 17.18
N GLY A 374 -16.23 -5.94 18.05
CA GLY A 374 -17.12 -6.34 19.16
C GLY A 374 -17.03 -5.46 20.41
N LYS A 375 -16.15 -4.45 20.43
CA LYS A 375 -16.06 -3.42 21.48
C LYS A 375 -16.77 -2.12 21.12
N ARG A 376 -17.43 -2.07 19.98
CA ARG A 376 -18.31 -0.99 19.51
C ARG A 376 -19.77 -1.38 19.66
#